data_f4bc1a05ca5e4f3e891a82bcdecab417
#
_entry.id   f4bc1a05ca5e4f3e891a82bcdecab417
#
_cell.length_a   1.000
_cell.length_b   1.000
_cell.length_c   1.000
_cell.angle_alpha   90.00
_cell.angle_beta   90.00
_cell.angle_gamma   90.00
#
_symmetry.space_group_name_H-M   'P 1'
#
loop_
_entity.id
_entity.type
_entity.pdbx_description
1 polymer ?
#
loop_
_entity_poly.entity_id
_entity_poly.type
_entity_poly.pdbx_seq_one_letter_code
_entity_poly.pdbx_strand_id
1 'polypeptide(L)'
;MERLTGLTVSDRSWHLRRLALELERLANHIGDLGAIAGDTGFLPTSSWNGRIRGDVLTMTAILTGNRFGHGHIAVGGVHNDLDAELCADLIHRLDLARRDALGSVKVMLTSESVLDRLRTTGTVSLKDAKALGLVGVCARAAGIVCDARLTAPLRPGQNFIPAKCETGDVLARVLVREEEMRASFAMVEDDLCALEEGSPEERMFAPSPILPAGMLAVAQVEGFRGEIVHLAVTNEHSGFQVYKVIDPSFHNWQGLAMALRDNQISDFPLCNKSFNLSYCGYDL
;
A
#
# COMPACT_ATOMS: atom_id res chain seq x y z
N MET A 1 11.32 14.81 8.79
CA MET A 1 12.62 15.07 9.46
C MET A 1 13.68 15.45 8.45
N GLU A 2 13.95 14.68 7.43
CA GLU A 2 15.01 14.94 6.42
C GLU A 2 14.91 16.33 5.78
N ARG A 3 13.70 16.74 5.35
CA ARG A 3 13.49 18.10 4.80
C ARG A 3 13.76 19.22 5.81
N LEU A 4 13.46 19.00 7.09
CA LEU A 4 13.70 19.99 8.16
C LEU A 4 15.19 20.19 8.45
N THR A 5 16.01 19.18 8.21
CA THR A 5 17.44 19.14 8.54
C THR A 5 18.35 19.26 7.33
N GLY A 6 17.77 19.31 6.11
CA GLY A 6 18.54 19.36 4.86
C GLY A 6 19.30 18.07 4.55
N LEU A 7 18.93 16.94 5.20
CA LEU A 7 19.54 15.65 4.91
C LEU A 7 19.12 15.15 3.53
N THR A 8 20.10 14.71 2.76
CA THR A 8 19.89 14.02 1.49
C THR A 8 19.89 12.52 1.70
N VAL A 9 18.97 11.84 1.05
CA VAL A 9 18.86 10.38 1.03
C VAL A 9 19.46 9.88 -0.27
N SER A 10 20.28 8.83 -0.22
CA SER A 10 20.88 8.26 -1.42
C SER A 10 19.84 7.62 -2.33
N ASP A 11 20.15 7.52 -3.63
CA ASP A 11 19.27 6.85 -4.60
C ASP A 11 19.06 5.38 -4.23
N ARG A 12 20.10 4.71 -3.70
CA ARG A 12 20.00 3.33 -3.22
C ARG A 12 19.01 3.20 -2.07
N SER A 13 19.07 4.10 -1.09
CA SER A 13 18.10 4.15 0.01
C SER A 13 16.66 4.39 -0.47
N TRP A 14 16.48 5.21 -1.52
CA TRP A 14 15.15 5.42 -2.11
C TRP A 14 14.61 4.16 -2.80
N HIS A 15 15.46 3.38 -3.48
CA HIS A 15 15.06 2.07 -4.03
C HIS A 15 14.62 1.11 -2.92
N LEU A 16 15.40 0.98 -1.85
CA LEU A 16 15.10 0.09 -0.72
C LEU A 16 13.82 0.50 0.02
N ARG A 17 13.57 1.80 0.18
CA ARG A 17 12.32 2.31 0.79
C ARG A 17 11.10 2.02 -0.08
N ARG A 18 11.20 2.22 -1.41
CA ARG A 18 10.11 1.93 -2.34
C ARG A 18 9.86 0.43 -2.41
N LEU A 19 10.91 -0.37 -2.48
CA LEU A 19 10.83 -1.83 -2.44
C LEU A 19 10.05 -2.32 -1.21
N ALA A 20 10.38 -1.83 -0.01
CA ALA A 20 9.67 -2.19 1.21
C ALA A 20 8.18 -1.78 1.16
N LEU A 21 7.86 -0.58 0.67
CA LEU A 21 6.49 -0.08 0.55
C LEU A 21 5.66 -0.91 -0.43
N GLU A 22 6.22 -1.25 -1.59
CA GLU A 22 5.49 -2.01 -2.61
C GLU A 22 5.36 -3.50 -2.24
N LEU A 23 6.31 -4.09 -1.52
CA LEU A 23 6.15 -5.42 -0.92
C LEU A 23 5.03 -5.44 0.12
N GLU A 24 4.91 -4.41 0.95
CA GLU A 24 3.79 -4.26 1.89
C GLU A 24 2.45 -4.16 1.14
N ARG A 25 2.39 -3.36 0.08
CA ARG A 25 1.19 -3.24 -0.77
C ARG A 25 0.80 -4.57 -1.39
N LEU A 26 1.75 -5.30 -1.98
CA LEU A 26 1.54 -6.63 -2.55
C LEU A 26 0.99 -7.61 -1.52
N ALA A 27 1.63 -7.72 -0.35
CA ALA A 27 1.20 -8.63 0.71
C ALA A 27 -0.23 -8.34 1.17
N ASN A 28 -0.61 -7.06 1.26
CA ASN A 28 -1.94 -6.66 1.70
C ASN A 28 -3.00 -6.82 0.59
N HIS A 29 -2.72 -6.41 -0.64
CA HIS A 29 -3.68 -6.59 -1.74
C HIS A 29 -3.94 -8.07 -2.04
N ILE A 30 -2.91 -8.92 -2.05
CA ILE A 30 -3.07 -10.38 -2.19
C ILE A 30 -3.93 -10.94 -1.05
N GLY A 31 -3.66 -10.51 0.18
CA GLY A 31 -4.44 -10.93 1.34
C GLY A 31 -5.91 -10.48 1.28
N ASP A 32 -6.15 -9.23 0.86
CA ASP A 32 -7.49 -8.65 0.71
C ASP A 32 -8.30 -9.40 -0.35
N LEU A 33 -7.71 -9.67 -1.51
CA LEU A 33 -8.36 -10.43 -2.59
C LEU A 33 -8.65 -11.87 -2.17
N GLY A 34 -7.75 -12.49 -1.41
CA GLY A 34 -7.99 -13.81 -0.82
C GLY A 34 -9.14 -13.82 0.19
N ALA A 35 -9.25 -12.78 1.00
CA ALA A 35 -10.32 -12.64 1.98
C ALA A 35 -11.68 -12.34 1.32
N ILE A 36 -11.71 -11.46 0.29
CA ILE A 36 -12.91 -11.22 -0.52
C ILE A 36 -13.38 -12.52 -1.21
N ALA A 37 -12.45 -13.31 -1.75
CA ALA A 37 -12.77 -14.62 -2.29
C ALA A 37 -13.41 -15.55 -1.23
N GLY A 38 -12.88 -15.55 0.00
CA GLY A 38 -13.44 -16.29 1.14
C GLY A 38 -14.87 -15.87 1.48
N ASP A 39 -15.14 -14.55 1.52
CA ASP A 39 -16.48 -13.99 1.82
C ASP A 39 -17.50 -14.30 0.71
N THR A 40 -17.05 -14.57 -0.52
CA THR A 40 -17.90 -15.08 -1.61
C THR A 40 -17.99 -16.61 -1.66
N GLY A 41 -17.34 -17.31 -0.73
CA GLY A 41 -17.28 -18.78 -0.71
C GLY A 41 -16.33 -19.39 -1.73
N PHE A 42 -15.49 -18.60 -2.40
CA PHE A 42 -14.56 -19.06 -3.42
C PHE A 42 -13.21 -19.48 -2.80
N LEU A 43 -13.20 -20.68 -2.20
CA LEU A 43 -12.06 -21.19 -1.43
C LEU A 43 -10.74 -21.36 -2.21
N PRO A 44 -10.70 -21.72 -3.51
CA PRO A 44 -9.44 -21.87 -4.23
C PRO A 44 -8.57 -20.62 -4.18
N THR A 45 -9.10 -19.47 -4.57
CA THR A 45 -8.37 -18.19 -4.50
C THR A 45 -8.09 -17.78 -3.06
N SER A 46 -9.03 -18.00 -2.11
CA SER A 46 -8.82 -17.68 -0.71
C SER A 46 -7.60 -18.40 -0.12
N SER A 47 -7.51 -19.73 -0.29
CA SER A 47 -6.40 -20.52 0.21
C SER A 47 -5.08 -20.20 -0.50
N TRP A 48 -5.14 -20.04 -1.82
CA TRP A 48 -3.97 -19.78 -2.65
C TRP A 48 -3.33 -18.43 -2.31
N ASN A 49 -4.14 -17.37 -2.22
CA ASN A 49 -3.66 -16.05 -1.84
C ASN A 49 -3.10 -15.99 -0.42
N GLY A 50 -3.63 -16.81 0.50
CA GLY A 50 -3.07 -16.95 1.85
C GLY A 50 -1.61 -17.42 1.83
N ARG A 51 -1.28 -18.42 0.99
CA ARG A 51 0.09 -18.90 0.78
C ARG A 51 0.96 -17.83 0.13
N ILE A 52 0.51 -17.24 -1.00
CA ILE A 52 1.29 -16.24 -1.75
C ILE A 52 1.61 -15.02 -0.89
N ARG A 53 0.64 -14.58 -0.06
CA ARG A 53 0.89 -13.52 0.94
C ARG A 53 2.05 -13.89 1.87
N GLY A 54 2.12 -15.14 2.30
CA GLY A 54 3.22 -15.66 3.12
C GLY A 54 4.57 -15.56 2.39
N ASP A 55 4.61 -15.87 1.10
CA ASP A 55 5.81 -15.77 0.26
C ASP A 55 6.28 -14.31 0.14
N VAL A 56 5.37 -13.36 -0.10
CA VAL A 56 5.70 -11.92 -0.14
C VAL A 56 6.19 -11.40 1.22
N LEU A 57 5.55 -11.82 2.32
CA LEU A 57 6.02 -11.47 3.68
C LEU A 57 7.41 -12.06 3.98
N THR A 58 7.76 -13.20 3.37
CA THR A 58 9.12 -13.76 3.47
C THR A 58 10.12 -12.89 2.71
N MET A 59 9.78 -12.38 1.53
CA MET A 59 10.63 -11.40 0.82
C MET A 59 10.84 -10.14 1.65
N THR A 60 9.80 -9.62 2.30
CA THR A 60 9.93 -8.50 3.25
C THR A 60 10.88 -8.85 4.40
N ALA A 61 10.82 -10.07 4.95
CA ALA A 61 11.73 -10.50 6.01
C ALA A 61 13.18 -10.61 5.55
N ILE A 62 13.44 -11.04 4.31
CA ILE A 62 14.78 -11.07 3.71
C ILE A 62 15.34 -9.64 3.62
N LEU A 63 14.54 -8.69 3.13
CA LEU A 63 14.93 -7.28 2.99
C LEU A 63 15.18 -6.60 4.34
N THR A 64 14.30 -6.82 5.34
CA THR A 64 14.24 -5.96 6.53
C THR A 64 14.57 -6.66 7.85
N GLY A 65 14.74 -7.99 7.82
CA GLY A 65 14.87 -8.81 9.03
C GLY A 65 13.54 -9.06 9.77
N ASN A 66 12.42 -8.48 9.30
CA ASN A 66 11.10 -8.61 9.91
C ASN A 66 10.01 -8.74 8.85
N ARG A 67 9.06 -9.65 9.01
CA ARG A 67 7.96 -9.89 8.06
C ARG A 67 7.07 -8.66 7.76
N PHE A 68 7.07 -7.68 8.64
CA PHE A 68 6.25 -6.46 8.54
C PHE A 68 7.09 -5.20 8.34
N GLY A 69 8.39 -5.33 8.09
CA GLY A 69 9.28 -4.22 7.79
C GLY A 69 9.59 -3.28 8.97
N HIS A 70 9.28 -3.69 10.22
CA HIS A 70 9.52 -2.85 11.39
C HIS A 70 11.00 -2.49 11.53
N GLY A 71 11.28 -1.19 11.74
CA GLY A 71 12.61 -0.68 11.98
C GLY A 71 13.51 -0.61 10.74
N HIS A 72 13.01 -0.88 9.54
CA HIS A 72 13.80 -0.80 8.32
C HIS A 72 14.11 0.66 7.92
N ILE A 73 13.11 1.53 7.94
CA ILE A 73 13.26 2.94 7.56
C ILE A 73 13.92 3.72 8.70
N ALA A 74 14.98 4.44 8.37
CA ALA A 74 15.69 5.34 9.28
C ALA A 74 15.75 6.76 8.69
N VAL A 75 16.03 7.75 9.55
CA VAL A 75 16.26 9.12 9.09
C VAL A 75 17.54 9.17 8.27
N GLY A 76 17.45 9.67 7.05
CA GLY A 76 18.57 9.72 6.10
C GLY A 76 18.80 8.45 5.30
N GLY A 77 17.99 7.38 5.52
CA GLY A 77 18.15 6.13 4.76
C GLY A 77 17.39 4.93 5.31
N VAL A 78 18.06 3.80 5.40
CA VAL A 78 17.50 2.51 5.85
C VAL A 78 18.53 1.77 6.70
N HIS A 79 18.09 0.78 7.49
CA HIS A 79 18.99 -0.02 8.33
C HIS A 79 19.54 -1.26 7.62
N ASN A 80 18.89 -1.75 6.59
CA ASN A 80 19.25 -2.98 5.89
C ASN A 80 19.48 -2.70 4.40
N ASP A 81 20.42 -3.41 3.81
CA ASP A 81 20.73 -3.38 2.38
C ASP A 81 20.69 -4.80 1.79
N LEU A 82 20.71 -4.91 0.47
CA LEU A 82 20.72 -6.15 -0.28
C LEU A 82 22.00 -6.22 -1.11
N ASP A 83 22.65 -7.37 -1.11
CA ASP A 83 23.69 -7.68 -2.10
C ASP A 83 23.09 -8.22 -3.40
N ALA A 84 23.91 -8.41 -4.43
CA ALA A 84 23.46 -8.88 -5.72
C ALA A 84 22.85 -10.30 -5.68
N GLU A 85 23.36 -11.19 -4.82
CA GLU A 85 22.83 -12.56 -4.68
C GLU A 85 21.43 -12.56 -4.09
N LEU A 86 21.18 -11.74 -3.06
CA LEU A 86 19.85 -11.57 -2.46
C LEU A 86 18.89 -10.89 -3.43
N CYS A 87 19.34 -9.91 -4.22
CA CYS A 87 18.51 -9.29 -5.27
C CYS A 87 18.07 -10.33 -6.31
N ALA A 88 18.97 -11.16 -6.81
CA ALA A 88 18.65 -12.23 -7.76
C ALA A 88 17.66 -13.27 -7.19
N ASP A 89 17.84 -13.69 -5.92
CA ASP A 89 16.89 -14.59 -5.23
C ASP A 89 15.50 -13.94 -5.11
N LEU A 90 15.45 -12.66 -4.72
CA LEU A 90 14.20 -11.94 -4.60
C LEU A 90 13.48 -11.75 -5.95
N ILE A 91 14.19 -11.48 -7.05
CA ILE A 91 13.64 -11.42 -8.41
C ILE A 91 12.99 -12.75 -8.79
N HIS A 92 13.68 -13.86 -8.53
CA HIS A 92 13.13 -15.20 -8.80
C HIS A 92 11.83 -15.46 -7.99
N ARG A 93 11.83 -15.15 -6.70
CA ARG A 93 10.65 -15.29 -5.82
C ARG A 93 9.49 -14.40 -6.26
N LEU A 94 9.82 -13.17 -6.67
CA LEU A 94 8.85 -12.20 -7.16
C LEU A 94 8.13 -12.70 -8.41
N ASP A 95 8.86 -13.30 -9.37
CA ASP A 95 8.27 -13.84 -10.58
C ASP A 95 7.31 -15.02 -10.30
N LEU A 96 7.66 -15.90 -9.34
CA LEU A 96 6.77 -16.95 -8.88
C LEU A 96 5.51 -16.38 -8.23
N ALA A 97 5.66 -15.43 -7.31
CA ALA A 97 4.54 -14.79 -6.61
C ALA A 97 3.63 -14.03 -7.58
N ARG A 98 4.19 -13.34 -8.57
CA ARG A 98 3.46 -12.59 -9.61
C ARG A 98 2.57 -13.53 -10.44
N ARG A 99 3.14 -14.61 -10.97
CA ARG A 99 2.39 -15.60 -11.77
C ARG A 99 1.24 -16.22 -10.97
N ASP A 100 1.53 -16.62 -9.75
CA ASP A 100 0.57 -17.25 -8.87
C ASP A 100 -0.55 -16.28 -8.45
N ALA A 101 -0.21 -15.05 -8.04
CA ALA A 101 -1.19 -14.06 -7.60
C ALA A 101 -2.14 -13.64 -8.72
N LEU A 102 -1.59 -13.28 -9.90
CA LEU A 102 -2.40 -12.89 -11.04
C LEU A 102 -3.22 -14.06 -11.59
N GLY A 103 -2.67 -15.28 -11.57
CA GLY A 103 -3.38 -16.50 -11.92
C GLY A 103 -4.57 -16.78 -11.00
N SER A 104 -4.37 -16.64 -9.69
CA SER A 104 -5.40 -16.83 -8.67
C SER A 104 -6.56 -15.83 -8.81
N VAL A 105 -6.24 -14.55 -9.01
CA VAL A 105 -7.26 -13.50 -9.21
C VAL A 105 -8.02 -13.72 -10.52
N LYS A 106 -7.32 -14.10 -11.60
CA LYS A 106 -7.96 -14.43 -12.88
C LYS A 106 -8.97 -15.56 -12.74
N VAL A 107 -8.64 -16.63 -12.01
CA VAL A 107 -9.57 -17.74 -11.76
C VAL A 107 -10.81 -17.27 -11.00
N MET A 108 -10.66 -16.42 -9.97
CA MET A 108 -11.77 -15.83 -9.24
C MET A 108 -12.68 -15.00 -10.16
N LEU A 109 -12.10 -14.15 -11.00
CA LEU A 109 -12.84 -13.25 -11.89
C LEU A 109 -13.46 -13.95 -13.11
N THR A 110 -13.19 -15.23 -13.35
CA THR A 110 -13.91 -16.05 -14.35
C THR A 110 -15.14 -16.75 -13.80
N SER A 111 -15.37 -16.72 -12.50
CA SER A 111 -16.53 -17.33 -11.85
C SER A 111 -17.72 -16.36 -11.84
N GLU A 112 -18.77 -16.66 -12.62
CA GLU A 112 -19.98 -15.84 -12.67
C GLU A 112 -20.65 -15.72 -11.29
N SER A 113 -20.66 -16.79 -10.50
CA SER A 113 -21.23 -16.76 -9.14
C SER A 113 -20.47 -15.79 -8.20
N VAL A 114 -19.16 -15.62 -8.39
CA VAL A 114 -18.37 -14.61 -7.67
C VAL A 114 -18.70 -13.23 -8.20
N LEU A 115 -18.67 -13.06 -9.53
CA LEU A 115 -18.96 -11.76 -10.15
C LEU A 115 -20.34 -11.22 -9.77
N ASP A 116 -21.36 -12.07 -9.71
CA ASP A 116 -22.71 -11.69 -9.28
C ASP A 116 -22.75 -11.17 -7.83
N ARG A 117 -21.89 -11.71 -6.96
CA ARG A 117 -21.77 -11.24 -5.58
C ARG A 117 -20.97 -9.93 -5.47
N LEU A 118 -20.05 -9.66 -6.39
CA LEU A 118 -19.20 -8.46 -6.37
C LEU A 118 -19.84 -7.27 -7.05
N ARG A 119 -20.61 -7.49 -8.14
CA ARG A 119 -21.26 -6.44 -8.93
C ARG A 119 -22.37 -5.79 -8.13
N THR A 120 -22.45 -4.46 -8.19
CA THR A 120 -23.46 -3.61 -7.53
C THR A 120 -23.51 -3.70 -6.01
N THR A 121 -22.77 -4.61 -5.39
CA THR A 121 -22.69 -4.75 -3.93
C THR A 121 -21.82 -3.65 -3.34
N GLY A 122 -22.32 -2.97 -2.31
CA GLY A 122 -21.56 -1.96 -1.57
C GLY A 122 -21.13 -0.77 -2.42
N THR A 123 -22.01 -0.28 -3.30
CA THR A 123 -21.73 0.82 -4.22
C THR A 123 -21.64 2.17 -3.50
N VAL A 124 -20.58 2.92 -3.75
CA VAL A 124 -20.43 4.32 -3.37
C VAL A 124 -20.33 5.16 -4.63
N SER A 125 -21.27 6.10 -4.82
CA SER A 125 -21.27 6.96 -6.00
C SER A 125 -20.07 7.92 -6.02
N LEU A 126 -19.66 8.37 -7.21
CA LEU A 126 -18.63 9.41 -7.36
C LEU A 126 -18.99 10.68 -6.58
N LYS A 127 -20.28 11.05 -6.53
CA LYS A 127 -20.77 12.21 -5.78
C LYS A 127 -20.51 12.04 -4.28
N ASP A 128 -20.89 10.90 -3.73
CA ASP A 128 -20.73 10.62 -2.29
C ASP A 128 -19.26 10.45 -1.94
N ALA A 129 -18.49 9.76 -2.77
CA ALA A 129 -17.05 9.61 -2.59
C ALA A 129 -16.31 10.96 -2.52
N LYS A 130 -16.67 11.92 -3.38
CA LYS A 130 -16.16 13.30 -3.33
C LYS A 130 -16.62 14.06 -2.10
N ALA A 131 -17.89 13.96 -1.75
CA ALA A 131 -18.48 14.68 -0.60
C ALA A 131 -17.88 14.20 0.73
N LEU A 132 -17.57 12.91 0.84
CA LEU A 132 -16.96 12.30 2.02
C LEU A 132 -15.43 12.41 2.06
N GLY A 133 -14.80 12.83 0.96
CA GLY A 133 -13.34 12.91 0.87
C GLY A 133 -12.66 11.54 0.93
N LEU A 134 -13.20 10.53 0.24
CA LEU A 134 -12.60 9.20 0.22
C LEU A 134 -11.21 9.23 -0.42
N VAL A 135 -10.33 8.35 0.03
CA VAL A 135 -8.94 8.23 -0.42
C VAL A 135 -8.61 6.80 -0.85
N GLY A 136 -7.48 6.63 -1.53
CA GLY A 136 -6.91 5.33 -1.88
C GLY A 136 -7.81 4.49 -2.78
N VAL A 137 -7.80 3.17 -2.56
CA VAL A 137 -8.58 2.19 -3.33
C VAL A 137 -10.07 2.55 -3.38
N CYS A 138 -10.64 3.03 -2.27
CA CYS A 138 -12.08 3.37 -2.20
C CYS A 138 -12.43 4.56 -3.10
N ALA A 139 -11.59 5.57 -3.14
CA ALA A 139 -11.76 6.73 -4.01
C ALA A 139 -11.56 6.37 -5.49
N ARG A 140 -10.50 5.61 -5.79
CA ARG A 140 -10.17 5.19 -7.17
C ARG A 140 -11.23 4.26 -7.75
N ALA A 141 -11.83 3.40 -6.93
CA ALA A 141 -12.95 2.53 -7.32
C ALA A 141 -14.22 3.32 -7.70
N ALA A 142 -14.42 4.51 -7.09
CA ALA A 142 -15.54 5.41 -7.36
C ALA A 142 -15.25 6.49 -8.43
N GLY A 143 -14.11 6.41 -9.12
CA GLY A 143 -13.76 7.31 -10.22
C GLY A 143 -12.93 8.53 -9.85
N ILE A 144 -12.41 8.63 -8.62
CA ILE A 144 -11.54 9.73 -8.21
C ILE A 144 -10.08 9.34 -8.50
N VAL A 145 -9.39 10.16 -9.30
CA VAL A 145 -7.94 10.00 -9.53
C VAL A 145 -7.20 10.74 -8.42
N CYS A 146 -6.95 10.04 -7.31
CA CYS A 146 -6.12 10.54 -6.20
C CYS A 146 -5.12 9.47 -5.79
N ASP A 147 -3.86 9.84 -5.71
CA ASP A 147 -2.77 8.97 -5.27
C ASP A 147 -1.59 9.85 -4.84
N ALA A 148 -1.10 9.67 -3.63
CA ALA A 148 0.00 10.48 -3.12
C ALA A 148 1.30 10.30 -3.92
N ARG A 149 1.45 9.19 -4.66
CA ARG A 149 2.60 8.96 -5.56
C ARG A 149 2.66 9.94 -6.72
N LEU A 150 1.55 10.61 -7.08
CA LEU A 150 1.52 11.67 -8.11
C LEU A 150 2.06 13.01 -7.59
N THR A 151 1.79 13.34 -6.32
CA THR A 151 2.10 14.65 -5.72
C THR A 151 3.33 14.62 -4.82
N ALA A 152 3.59 13.49 -4.19
CA ALA A 152 4.71 13.24 -3.28
C ALA A 152 5.38 11.89 -3.60
N PRO A 153 5.95 11.72 -4.81
CA PRO A 153 6.60 10.47 -5.19
C PRO A 153 7.81 10.23 -4.28
N LEU A 154 8.01 8.98 -3.87
CA LEU A 154 9.22 8.59 -3.13
C LEU A 154 10.47 8.83 -3.97
N ARG A 155 10.38 8.62 -5.28
CA ARG A 155 11.46 8.87 -6.24
C ARG A 155 10.99 9.83 -7.33
N PRO A 156 11.72 10.93 -7.59
CA PRO A 156 11.41 11.85 -8.67
C PRO A 156 11.51 11.17 -10.06
N GLY A 157 10.68 11.61 -11.01
CA GLY A 157 10.73 11.18 -12.41
C GLY A 157 10.07 9.83 -12.70
N GLN A 158 9.38 9.24 -11.74
CA GLN A 158 8.63 8.01 -11.97
C GLN A 158 7.30 8.31 -12.69
N ASN A 159 7.13 7.74 -13.88
CA ASN A 159 5.83 7.73 -14.55
C ASN A 159 4.92 6.68 -13.88
N PHE A 160 3.91 7.14 -13.18
CA PHE A 160 2.93 6.31 -12.52
C PHE A 160 1.52 6.70 -12.96
N ILE A 161 0.73 5.72 -13.36
CA ILE A 161 -0.69 5.90 -13.69
C ILE A 161 -1.50 5.17 -12.64
N PRO A 162 -2.29 5.88 -11.82
CA PRO A 162 -3.13 5.24 -10.81
C PRO A 162 -4.21 4.37 -11.45
N ALA A 163 -4.42 3.19 -10.86
CA ALA A 163 -5.57 2.36 -11.19
C ALA A 163 -6.87 3.13 -10.94
N LYS A 164 -7.88 2.95 -11.81
CA LYS A 164 -9.17 3.63 -11.69
C LYS A 164 -10.31 2.74 -12.20
N CYS A 165 -11.41 2.72 -11.44
CA CYS A 165 -12.71 2.22 -11.88
C CYS A 165 -13.76 3.31 -11.65
N GLU A 166 -15.03 3.08 -12.06
CA GLU A 166 -16.08 4.10 -11.97
C GLU A 166 -17.37 3.60 -11.31
N THR A 167 -17.52 2.28 -11.11
CA THR A 167 -18.76 1.70 -10.58
C THR A 167 -18.90 1.84 -9.07
N GLY A 168 -17.79 2.00 -8.34
CA GLY A 168 -17.76 2.22 -6.89
C GLY A 168 -18.22 1.04 -6.04
N ASP A 169 -18.43 -0.13 -6.62
CA ASP A 169 -18.86 -1.36 -5.95
C ASP A 169 -17.67 -2.23 -5.47
N VAL A 170 -17.98 -3.40 -4.91
CA VAL A 170 -16.93 -4.33 -4.47
C VAL A 170 -16.07 -4.79 -5.65
N LEU A 171 -16.67 -5.02 -6.84
CA LEU A 171 -15.92 -5.41 -8.02
C LEU A 171 -14.91 -4.32 -8.42
N ALA A 172 -15.31 -3.06 -8.42
CA ALA A 172 -14.40 -1.95 -8.70
C ALA A 172 -13.21 -1.93 -7.73
N ARG A 173 -13.43 -2.15 -6.44
CA ARG A 173 -12.36 -2.21 -5.43
C ARG A 173 -11.44 -3.42 -5.63
N VAL A 174 -11.96 -4.55 -6.12
CA VAL A 174 -11.16 -5.74 -6.52
C VAL A 174 -10.28 -5.41 -7.73
N LEU A 175 -10.85 -4.82 -8.79
CA LEU A 175 -10.13 -4.49 -10.02
C LEU A 175 -9.04 -3.43 -9.78
N VAL A 176 -9.31 -2.41 -8.95
CA VAL A 176 -8.28 -1.43 -8.55
C VAL A 176 -7.10 -2.13 -7.86
N ARG A 177 -7.37 -3.07 -6.92
CA ARG A 177 -6.30 -3.83 -6.25
C ARG A 177 -5.52 -4.73 -7.20
N GLU A 178 -6.19 -5.37 -8.16
CA GLU A 178 -5.52 -6.19 -9.17
C GLU A 178 -4.54 -5.34 -9.99
N GLU A 179 -4.97 -4.17 -10.45
CA GLU A 179 -4.14 -3.27 -11.25
C GLU A 179 -2.98 -2.68 -10.43
N GLU A 180 -3.24 -2.31 -9.18
CA GLU A 180 -2.18 -1.88 -8.26
C GLU A 180 -1.16 -2.99 -7.97
N MET A 181 -1.60 -4.25 -7.86
CA MET A 181 -0.66 -5.37 -7.74
C MET A 181 0.24 -5.49 -8.97
N ARG A 182 -0.32 -5.35 -10.20
CA ARG A 182 0.47 -5.38 -11.44
C ARG A 182 1.55 -4.29 -11.43
N ALA A 183 1.15 -3.07 -11.08
CA ALA A 183 2.07 -1.95 -10.97
C ALA A 183 3.14 -2.17 -9.90
N SER A 184 2.75 -2.67 -8.72
CA SER A 184 3.68 -2.93 -7.62
C SER A 184 4.68 -4.04 -7.96
N PHE A 185 4.25 -5.12 -8.63
CA PHE A 185 5.18 -6.15 -9.11
C PHE A 185 6.24 -5.58 -10.07
N ALA A 186 5.85 -4.71 -11.00
CA ALA A 186 6.78 -4.05 -11.90
C ALA A 186 7.75 -3.11 -11.16
N MET A 187 7.24 -2.31 -10.20
CA MET A 187 8.08 -1.40 -9.41
C MET A 187 9.09 -2.15 -8.54
N VAL A 188 8.69 -3.27 -7.93
CA VAL A 188 9.57 -4.12 -7.12
C VAL A 188 10.67 -4.73 -8.01
N GLU A 189 10.34 -5.20 -9.21
CA GLU A 189 11.29 -5.73 -10.18
C GLU A 189 12.30 -4.66 -10.61
N ASP A 190 11.83 -3.44 -10.98
CA ASP A 190 12.68 -2.30 -11.33
C ASP A 190 13.66 -1.94 -10.22
N ASP A 191 13.18 -1.92 -8.95
CA ASP A 191 14.03 -1.61 -7.80
C ASP A 191 15.08 -2.69 -7.55
N LEU A 192 14.70 -3.96 -7.63
CA LEU A 192 15.63 -5.08 -7.43
C LEU A 192 16.71 -5.12 -8.51
N CYS A 193 16.36 -4.88 -9.79
CA CYS A 193 17.32 -4.78 -10.89
C CYS A 193 18.32 -3.63 -10.66
N ALA A 194 17.83 -2.45 -10.26
CA ALA A 194 18.69 -1.31 -9.98
C ALA A 194 19.62 -1.55 -8.76
N LEU A 195 19.14 -2.27 -7.75
CA LEU A 195 19.93 -2.63 -6.57
C LEU A 195 20.98 -3.70 -6.89
N GLU A 196 20.66 -4.66 -7.78
CA GLU A 196 21.57 -5.72 -8.23
C GLU A 196 22.76 -5.14 -9.01
N GLU A 197 22.52 -4.15 -9.89
CA GLU A 197 23.57 -3.48 -10.66
C GLU A 197 24.45 -2.55 -9.81
N GLY A 198 23.92 -2.04 -8.69
CA GLY A 198 24.61 -1.12 -7.79
C GLY A 198 25.44 -1.84 -6.71
N SER A 199 26.45 -1.14 -6.17
CA SER A 199 27.19 -1.65 -5.02
C SER A 199 26.50 -1.27 -3.70
N PRO A 200 26.51 -2.16 -2.68
CA PRO A 200 26.05 -1.81 -1.34
C PRO A 200 26.79 -0.60 -0.77
N GLU A 201 26.09 0.22 0.01
CA GLU A 201 26.66 1.39 0.68
C GLU A 201 27.10 1.02 2.09
N GLU A 202 28.29 1.53 2.52
CA GLU A 202 28.81 1.29 3.88
C GLU A 202 27.94 1.91 4.98
N ARG A 203 27.22 3.01 4.63
CA ARG A 203 26.39 3.73 5.58
C ARG A 203 25.09 4.19 4.94
N MET A 204 23.99 3.53 5.34
CA MET A 204 22.67 3.71 4.78
C MET A 204 21.77 4.69 5.55
N PHE A 205 22.22 5.25 6.67
CA PHE A 205 21.43 6.20 7.48
C PHE A 205 22.30 7.24 8.17
N ALA A 206 21.70 8.39 8.50
CA ALA A 206 22.36 9.45 9.26
C ALA A 206 22.07 9.32 10.76
N PRO A 207 22.97 9.75 11.65
CA PRO A 207 22.66 9.87 13.06
C PRO A 207 21.49 10.85 13.26
N SER A 208 20.74 10.69 14.36
CA SER A 208 19.58 11.54 14.67
C SER A 208 19.93 13.02 14.54
N PRO A 209 19.31 13.76 13.61
CA PRO A 209 19.63 15.16 13.38
C PRO A 209 19.02 16.03 14.47
N ILE A 210 19.67 17.20 14.71
CA ILE A 210 19.09 18.26 15.54
C ILE A 210 18.00 18.95 14.71
N LEU A 211 16.76 18.91 15.20
CA LEU A 211 15.63 19.55 14.53
C LEU A 211 15.61 21.05 14.81
N PRO A 212 15.43 21.91 13.81
CA PRO A 212 15.24 23.34 14.03
C PRO A 212 13.94 23.60 14.78
N ALA A 213 13.92 24.58 15.68
CA ALA A 213 12.77 24.93 16.50
C ALA A 213 11.66 25.64 15.70
N GLY A 214 10.40 25.46 16.11
CA GLY A 214 9.24 26.20 15.58
C GLY A 214 8.89 25.90 14.11
N MET A 215 9.33 24.76 13.58
CA MET A 215 9.09 24.39 12.18
C MET A 215 7.88 23.45 12.05
N LEU A 216 7.09 23.67 11.00
CA LEU A 216 6.03 22.76 10.56
C LEU A 216 6.52 21.90 9.40
N ALA A 217 6.32 20.60 9.50
CA ALA A 217 6.54 19.67 8.40
C ALA A 217 5.31 18.79 8.17
N VAL A 218 5.01 18.58 6.89
CA VAL A 218 3.99 17.63 6.44
C VAL A 218 4.64 16.67 5.47
N ALA A 219 4.38 15.36 5.64
CA ALA A 219 4.81 14.32 4.73
C ALA A 219 3.62 13.43 4.37
N GLN A 220 3.55 13.03 3.12
CA GLN A 220 2.53 12.12 2.59
C GLN A 220 3.20 10.91 1.95
N VAL A 221 2.57 9.75 2.10
CA VAL A 221 2.94 8.52 1.40
C VAL A 221 1.68 7.74 1.05
N GLU A 222 1.65 7.14 -0.15
CA GLU A 222 0.55 6.26 -0.53
C GLU A 222 0.76 4.88 0.07
N GLY A 223 0.02 4.55 1.13
CA GLY A 223 -0.08 3.21 1.67
C GLY A 223 -1.04 2.35 0.87
N PHE A 224 -1.17 1.06 1.18
CA PHE A 224 -2.08 0.14 0.46
C PHE A 224 -3.58 0.45 0.66
N ARG A 225 -3.95 1.21 1.69
CA ARG A 225 -5.33 1.70 1.90
C ARG A 225 -5.58 3.09 1.30
N GLY A 226 -4.52 3.85 1.02
CA GLY A 226 -4.58 5.23 0.58
C GLY A 226 -3.48 6.09 1.19
N GLU A 227 -3.63 7.41 1.07
CA GLU A 227 -2.64 8.34 1.60
C GLU A 227 -2.55 8.30 3.13
N ILE A 228 -1.33 8.21 3.62
CA ILE A 228 -0.96 8.38 5.02
C ILE A 228 -0.28 9.73 5.16
N VAL A 229 -0.77 10.57 6.09
CA VAL A 229 -0.21 11.91 6.32
C VAL A 229 0.40 11.99 7.70
N HIS A 230 1.64 12.48 7.77
CA HIS A 230 2.32 12.82 9.00
C HIS A 230 2.50 14.32 9.09
N LEU A 231 2.07 14.91 10.19
CA LEU A 231 2.24 16.32 10.53
C LEU A 231 3.08 16.42 11.80
N ALA A 232 4.11 17.26 11.75
CA ALA A 232 4.99 17.48 12.90
C ALA A 232 5.25 18.97 13.09
N VAL A 233 5.19 19.45 14.35
CA VAL A 233 5.65 20.78 14.77
C VAL A 233 6.80 20.59 15.74
N THR A 234 7.95 21.20 15.46
CA THR A 234 9.15 21.07 16.30
C THR A 234 9.16 22.06 17.45
N ASN A 235 9.78 21.69 18.58
CA ASN A 235 9.99 22.53 19.76
C ASN A 235 11.44 23.01 19.89
N GLU A 236 11.73 23.82 20.94
CA GLU A 236 13.05 24.39 21.21
C GLU A 236 14.10 23.34 21.67
N HIS A 237 13.68 22.11 22.00
CA HIS A 237 14.54 21.06 22.52
C HIS A 237 14.83 19.96 21.49
N SER A 238 14.75 20.27 20.18
CA SER A 238 14.93 19.30 19.07
C SER A 238 13.95 18.11 19.11
N GLY A 239 12.82 18.27 19.78
CA GLY A 239 11.72 17.31 19.83
C GLY A 239 10.49 17.81 19.07
N PHE A 240 9.38 17.10 19.22
CA PHE A 240 8.10 17.49 18.66
C PHE A 240 7.23 18.15 19.74
N GLN A 241 6.68 19.32 19.42
CA GLN A 241 5.58 19.93 20.18
C GLN A 241 4.24 19.26 19.83
N VAL A 242 4.06 18.95 18.53
CA VAL A 242 2.90 18.22 18.00
C VAL A 242 3.40 17.18 17.02
N TYR A 243 2.84 15.99 17.09
CA TYR A 243 3.01 14.93 16.09
C TYR A 243 1.66 14.26 15.87
N LYS A 244 1.16 14.31 14.64
CA LYS A 244 -0.12 13.73 14.26
C LYS A 244 0.06 12.84 13.04
N VAL A 245 -0.54 11.66 13.08
CA VAL A 245 -0.68 10.75 11.93
C VAL A 245 -2.15 10.74 11.52
N ILE A 246 -2.41 10.76 10.23
CA ILE A 246 -3.75 10.58 9.67
C ILE A 246 -3.69 9.36 8.76
N ASP A 247 -4.39 8.30 9.18
CA ASP A 247 -4.53 7.06 8.43
C ASP A 247 -5.67 7.19 7.40
N PRO A 248 -5.57 6.58 6.21
CA PRO A 248 -6.64 6.60 5.21
C PRO A 248 -7.98 6.04 5.71
N SER A 249 -7.98 5.19 6.74
CA SER A 249 -9.19 4.66 7.33
C SER A 249 -10.04 5.74 7.98
N PHE A 250 -9.44 6.83 8.50
CA PHE A 250 -10.17 7.98 9.03
C PHE A 250 -11.13 8.58 8.00
N HIS A 251 -10.66 8.71 6.76
CA HIS A 251 -11.47 9.24 5.65
C HIS A 251 -12.51 8.25 5.14
N ASN A 252 -12.21 6.95 5.17
CA ASN A 252 -12.98 5.93 4.46
C ASN A 252 -14.10 5.27 5.29
N TRP A 253 -14.15 5.44 6.63
CA TRP A 253 -15.19 4.82 7.47
C TRP A 253 -16.61 5.23 7.09
N GLN A 254 -16.82 6.52 6.81
CA GLN A 254 -18.14 6.99 6.37
C GLN A 254 -18.51 6.44 4.98
N GLY A 255 -17.50 6.20 4.12
CA GLY A 255 -17.69 5.51 2.85
C GLY A 255 -18.21 4.09 3.01
N LEU A 256 -17.68 3.34 4.00
CA LEU A 256 -18.20 2.01 4.33
C LEU A 256 -19.66 2.08 4.82
N ALA A 257 -19.98 3.04 5.67
CA ALA A 257 -21.37 3.23 6.13
C ALA A 257 -22.33 3.55 4.97
N MET A 258 -21.88 4.34 3.98
CA MET A 258 -22.65 4.59 2.75
C MET A 258 -22.78 3.33 1.90
N ALA A 259 -21.71 2.55 1.74
CA ALA A 259 -21.68 1.31 0.97
C ALA A 259 -22.65 0.23 1.52
N LEU A 260 -23.02 0.31 2.78
CA LEU A 260 -23.95 -0.65 3.40
C LEU A 260 -25.42 -0.33 3.15
N ARG A 261 -25.74 0.86 2.64
CA ARG A 261 -27.12 1.24 2.34
C ARG A 261 -27.63 0.44 1.14
N ASP A 262 -28.89 0.06 1.20
CA ASP A 262 -29.60 -0.68 0.15
C ASP A 262 -28.98 -2.05 -0.19
N ASN A 263 -28.19 -2.61 0.74
CA ASN A 263 -27.61 -3.95 0.65
C ASN A 263 -28.26 -4.89 1.68
N GLN A 264 -28.08 -6.18 1.49
CA GLN A 264 -28.54 -7.19 2.45
C GLN A 264 -27.59 -7.26 3.65
N ILE A 265 -28.09 -7.71 4.81
CA ILE A 265 -27.26 -7.93 6.00
C ILE A 265 -26.10 -8.92 5.70
N SER A 266 -26.36 -9.91 4.85
CA SER A 266 -25.36 -10.89 4.41
C SER A 266 -24.21 -10.30 3.58
N ASP A 267 -24.37 -9.08 3.04
CA ASP A 267 -23.35 -8.41 2.24
C ASP A 267 -22.37 -7.59 3.11
N PHE A 268 -22.68 -7.41 4.40
CA PHE A 268 -21.83 -6.66 5.32
C PHE A 268 -20.37 -7.16 5.37
N PRO A 269 -20.08 -8.47 5.54
CA PRO A 269 -18.70 -8.96 5.57
C PRO A 269 -17.95 -8.61 4.29
N LEU A 270 -18.58 -8.83 3.14
CA LEU A 270 -18.01 -8.56 1.82
C LEU A 270 -17.73 -7.05 1.61
N CYS A 271 -18.69 -6.18 1.96
CA CYS A 271 -18.49 -4.73 1.92
C CYS A 271 -17.34 -4.31 2.83
N ASN A 272 -17.36 -4.73 4.10
CA ASN A 272 -16.35 -4.40 5.08
C ASN A 272 -14.96 -4.86 4.64
N LYS A 273 -14.83 -6.10 4.18
CA LYS A 273 -13.56 -6.63 3.69
C LYS A 273 -13.05 -5.89 2.44
N SER A 274 -13.94 -5.47 1.56
CA SER A 274 -13.56 -4.72 0.35
C SER A 274 -12.96 -3.33 0.65
N PHE A 275 -13.34 -2.69 1.75
CA PHE A 275 -12.73 -1.46 2.25
C PHE A 275 -11.44 -1.76 3.02
N ASN A 276 -11.40 -2.85 3.78
CA ASN A 276 -10.27 -3.29 4.61
C ASN A 276 -9.73 -2.19 5.54
N LEU A 277 -10.60 -1.52 6.28
CA LEU A 277 -10.23 -0.41 7.15
C LEU A 277 -9.50 -0.87 8.42
N SER A 278 -8.64 0.00 8.94
CA SER A 278 -7.93 -0.19 10.20
C SER A 278 -8.71 0.44 11.34
N TYR A 279 -9.06 -0.34 12.36
CA TYR A 279 -9.71 0.19 13.55
C TYR A 279 -8.76 1.07 14.37
N CYS A 280 -7.53 0.60 14.62
CA CYS A 280 -6.53 1.38 15.34
C CYS A 280 -6.01 2.57 14.52
N GLY A 281 -5.92 2.47 13.19
CA GLY A 281 -5.54 3.58 12.33
C GLY A 281 -6.56 4.73 12.32
N TYR A 282 -7.83 4.43 12.57
CA TYR A 282 -8.87 5.46 12.69
C TYR A 282 -8.68 6.36 13.93
N ASP A 283 -8.11 5.80 15.00
CA ASP A 283 -7.96 6.48 16.28
C ASP A 283 -6.64 7.27 16.44
N LEU A 284 -5.78 7.32 15.41
CA LEU A 284 -4.48 7.99 15.43
C LEU A 284 -4.56 9.53 15.48
#